data_0ad21ae140989bacd3608d58fc593b89
#
_entry.id   0ad21ae140989bacd3608d58fc593b89
#
_cell.length_a   1.000
_cell.length_b   1.000
_cell.length_c   1.000
_cell.angle_alpha   90.00
_cell.angle_beta   90.00
_cell.angle_gamma   90.00
#
_symmetry.space_group_name_H-M   'P 1'
#
loop_
_entity.id
_entity.type
_entity.pdbx_description
1 polymer ?
#
loop_
_entity_poly.entity_id
_entity_poly.type
_entity_poly.pdbx_seq_one_letter_code
_entity_poly.pdbx_strand_id
1 'polypeptide(L)'
;LTTAGFRDVVILGRADRDHDIYNMRYVHPEPPIRRGMIREVRERMGPDGSVIEALDLDRAWQEVEAFLRQGVDGIAISLLHAYANPAHERALAAMIRERAPQVAVFASHEVSPEFREYERSVTTVVNAFVGPAVKAYVDRLDAGLRERGYGGVLRIMQSNGGVMPARAAGDNAVRMLLSGPAAGVRAAIWFAARNGIRDIITLDMGGTSTDVAIAPGLVASTVAELKIDGLPIRTAVIDMGTIGAGGGSIAAIDRGGFLSVGPESAGALPGPVCYGRGGERPTVTDAQVVAGLLQPDNFFGGRMTLAVDAARDALAGLRLPGGPEAAA
;
A
#
# COMPACT_ATOMS: atom_id res chain seq x y z
N LEU A 1 -0.17 19.12 -10.59
CA LEU A 1 0.47 20.16 -11.44
C LEU A 1 1.76 19.62 -12.00
N THR A 2 2.00 19.83 -13.28
CA THR A 2 3.21 19.35 -13.97
C THR A 2 3.76 20.44 -14.94
N THR A 3 4.99 20.27 -15.40
CA THR A 3 5.62 21.12 -16.42
C THR A 3 4.83 21.08 -17.74
N ALA A 4 4.71 22.20 -18.42
CA ALA A 4 4.08 22.30 -19.74
C ALA A 4 4.72 21.32 -20.75
N GLY A 5 3.88 20.55 -21.47
CA GLY A 5 4.26 19.46 -22.37
C GLY A 5 4.40 18.08 -21.72
N PHE A 6 4.20 17.94 -20.38
CA PHE A 6 4.34 16.68 -19.64
C PHE A 6 3.03 16.18 -18.99
N ARG A 7 1.91 16.73 -19.41
CA ARG A 7 0.58 16.38 -18.91
C ARG A 7 0.26 14.89 -19.00
N ASP A 8 0.68 14.26 -20.08
CA ASP A 8 0.26 12.89 -20.40
C ASP A 8 1.25 11.81 -19.90
N VAL A 9 2.35 12.18 -19.24
CA VAL A 9 3.35 11.24 -18.73
C VAL A 9 2.72 10.18 -17.80
N VAL A 10 1.89 10.60 -16.85
CA VAL A 10 1.23 9.69 -15.90
C VAL A 10 0.15 8.84 -16.60
N ILE A 11 -0.45 9.34 -17.65
CA ILE A 11 -1.50 8.63 -18.43
C ILE A 11 -0.88 7.58 -19.36
N LEU A 12 0.23 7.93 -20.02
CA LEU A 12 0.92 7.04 -20.95
C LEU A 12 1.67 5.91 -20.22
N GLY A 13 2.14 6.18 -19.01
CA GLY A 13 2.89 5.20 -18.24
C GLY A 13 4.22 4.82 -18.87
N ARG A 14 4.71 3.64 -18.50
CA ARG A 14 5.90 3.02 -19.12
C ARG A 14 5.49 2.20 -20.33
N ALA A 15 6.37 2.11 -21.32
CA ALA A 15 6.20 1.23 -22.48
C ALA A 15 6.55 -0.24 -22.16
N ASP A 16 7.15 -0.53 -20.99
CA ASP A 16 7.51 -1.87 -20.58
C ASP A 16 6.26 -2.72 -20.28
N ARG A 17 6.29 -3.96 -20.78
CA ARG A 17 5.28 -4.99 -20.53
C ARG A 17 5.96 -6.07 -19.71
N ASP A 18 5.84 -6.01 -18.40
CA ASP A 18 6.66 -6.79 -17.45
C ASP A 18 6.60 -8.30 -17.64
N HIS A 19 5.49 -8.87 -18.15
CA HIS A 19 5.30 -10.32 -18.13
C HIS A 19 4.84 -10.92 -19.47
N ASP A 20 4.44 -10.11 -20.44
CA ASP A 20 3.90 -10.65 -21.69
C ASP A 20 4.05 -9.64 -22.85
N ILE A 21 5.25 -9.50 -23.35
CA ILE A 21 5.59 -8.59 -24.45
C ILE A 21 4.84 -8.92 -25.75
N TYR A 22 4.35 -10.16 -25.89
CA TYR A 22 3.59 -10.63 -27.06
C TYR A 22 2.07 -10.56 -26.85
N ASN A 23 1.59 -10.11 -25.69
CA ASN A 23 0.17 -10.01 -25.41
C ASN A 23 -0.48 -8.88 -26.22
N MET A 24 -1.17 -9.24 -27.27
CA MET A 24 -1.91 -8.28 -28.12
C MET A 24 -3.10 -7.65 -27.41
N ARG A 25 -3.51 -8.17 -26.25
CA ARG A 25 -4.60 -7.67 -25.41
C ARG A 25 -4.10 -7.04 -24.12
N TYR A 26 -2.82 -6.67 -24.08
CA TYR A 26 -2.27 -5.99 -22.91
C TYR A 26 -3.02 -4.69 -22.64
N VAL A 27 -3.48 -4.53 -21.40
CA VAL A 27 -4.11 -3.30 -20.91
C VAL A 27 -3.15 -2.68 -19.91
N HIS A 28 -2.80 -1.42 -20.12
CA HIS A 28 -1.99 -0.66 -19.18
C HIS A 28 -2.70 -0.55 -17.81
N PRO A 29 -1.95 -0.49 -16.71
CA PRO A 29 -2.51 -0.16 -15.41
C PRO A 29 -3.34 1.13 -15.49
N GLU A 30 -4.46 1.16 -14.77
CA GLU A 30 -5.26 2.37 -14.70
C GLU A 30 -4.46 3.51 -14.05
N PRO A 31 -4.37 4.68 -14.70
CA PRO A 31 -3.63 5.81 -14.14
C PRO A 31 -4.21 6.23 -12.78
N PRO A 32 -3.38 6.61 -11.79
CA PRO A 32 -3.86 6.95 -10.44
C PRO A 32 -4.65 8.27 -10.40
N ILE A 33 -4.72 8.97 -11.51
CA ILE A 33 -5.43 10.25 -11.65
C ILE A 33 -6.02 10.40 -13.07
N ARG A 34 -7.22 10.93 -13.16
CA ARG A 34 -7.87 11.21 -14.47
C ARG A 34 -7.17 12.35 -15.17
N ARG A 35 -7.03 12.24 -16.50
CA ARG A 35 -6.37 13.26 -17.35
C ARG A 35 -6.93 14.68 -17.13
N GLY A 36 -8.24 14.83 -16.91
CA GLY A 36 -8.89 16.10 -16.61
C GLY A 36 -8.43 16.79 -15.31
N MET A 37 -7.84 16.01 -14.40
CA MET A 37 -7.29 16.48 -13.13
C MET A 37 -5.79 16.78 -13.20
N ILE A 38 -5.19 16.81 -14.38
CA ILE A 38 -3.79 17.19 -14.58
C ILE A 38 -3.74 18.56 -15.28
N ARG A 39 -3.04 19.51 -14.65
CA ARG A 39 -2.84 20.87 -15.15
C ARG A 39 -1.35 21.14 -15.35
N GLU A 40 -1.05 21.96 -16.32
CA GLU A 40 0.32 22.31 -16.70
C GLU A 40 0.66 23.71 -16.20
N VAL A 41 1.88 23.86 -15.72
CA VAL A 41 2.44 25.19 -15.39
C VAL A 41 3.59 25.50 -16.34
N ARG A 42 3.67 26.75 -16.73
CA ARG A 42 4.71 27.21 -17.65
C ARG A 42 5.99 27.46 -16.85
N GLU A 43 6.94 26.60 -17.04
CA GLU A 43 8.28 26.61 -16.47
C GLU A 43 9.14 25.57 -17.17
N ARG A 44 10.47 25.66 -17.06
CA ARG A 44 11.40 24.61 -17.48
C ARG A 44 12.66 24.62 -16.66
N MET A 45 12.96 23.47 -16.03
CA MET A 45 14.23 23.19 -15.39
C MET A 45 15.06 22.26 -16.27
N GLY A 46 16.37 22.52 -16.37
CA GLY A 46 17.30 21.64 -17.05
C GLY A 46 17.73 20.45 -16.20
N PRO A 47 18.26 19.37 -16.80
CA PRO A 47 18.73 18.19 -16.07
C PRO A 47 19.94 18.47 -15.15
N ASP A 48 20.68 19.54 -15.42
CA ASP A 48 21.79 20.09 -14.62
C ASP A 48 21.31 21.02 -13.48
N GLY A 49 19.99 21.24 -13.37
CA GLY A 49 19.39 22.15 -12.39
C GLY A 49 19.40 23.62 -12.83
N SER A 50 19.79 23.95 -14.08
CA SER A 50 19.68 25.29 -14.62
C SER A 50 18.23 25.66 -14.89
N VAL A 51 17.88 26.94 -14.72
CA VAL A 51 16.56 27.47 -15.07
C VAL A 51 16.56 27.83 -16.57
N ILE A 52 15.84 27.05 -17.39
CA ILE A 52 15.68 27.31 -18.82
C ILE A 52 14.52 28.28 -19.07
N GLU A 53 13.40 28.10 -18.35
CA GLU A 53 12.26 29.00 -18.35
C GLU A 53 11.79 29.22 -16.92
N ALA A 54 11.69 30.47 -16.50
CA ALA A 54 11.28 30.83 -15.14
C ALA A 54 9.80 30.47 -14.93
N LEU A 55 9.44 30.07 -13.71
CA LEU A 55 8.07 29.78 -13.32
C LEU A 55 7.25 31.07 -13.25
N ASP A 56 6.14 31.09 -14.02
CA ASP A 56 5.12 32.13 -13.97
C ASP A 56 4.10 31.80 -12.87
N LEU A 57 4.30 32.36 -11.67
CA LEU A 57 3.46 32.08 -10.51
C LEU A 57 2.03 32.60 -10.68
N ASP A 58 1.82 33.74 -11.34
CA ASP A 58 0.47 34.31 -11.52
C ASP A 58 -0.37 33.44 -12.46
N ARG A 59 0.23 32.97 -13.54
CA ARG A 59 -0.41 32.02 -14.45
C ARG A 59 -0.61 30.67 -13.79
N ALA A 60 0.36 30.18 -13.02
CA ALA A 60 0.23 28.93 -12.27
C ALA A 60 -0.93 29.00 -11.26
N TRP A 61 -1.14 30.16 -10.63
CA TRP A 61 -2.26 30.36 -9.72
C TRP A 61 -3.63 30.18 -10.41
N GLN A 62 -3.79 30.64 -11.63
CA GLN A 62 -5.03 30.43 -12.39
C GLN A 62 -5.38 28.94 -12.57
N GLU A 63 -4.37 28.11 -12.80
CA GLU A 63 -4.55 26.65 -12.87
C GLU A 63 -4.92 26.06 -11.50
N VAL A 64 -4.33 26.56 -10.42
CA VAL A 64 -4.70 26.19 -9.04
C VAL A 64 -6.14 26.56 -8.73
N GLU A 65 -6.57 27.79 -9.07
CA GLU A 65 -7.96 28.20 -8.88
C GLU A 65 -8.95 27.30 -9.64
N ALA A 66 -8.56 26.78 -10.79
CA ALA A 66 -9.39 25.83 -11.53
C ALA A 66 -9.57 24.51 -10.76
N PHE A 67 -8.57 24.06 -9.98
CA PHE A 67 -8.71 22.92 -9.06
C PHE A 67 -9.59 23.26 -7.86
N LEU A 68 -9.38 24.42 -7.24
CA LEU A 68 -10.16 24.86 -6.08
C LEU A 68 -11.65 24.90 -6.39
N ARG A 69 -12.02 25.37 -7.61
CA ARG A 69 -13.41 25.37 -8.08
C ARG A 69 -13.99 23.96 -8.25
N GLN A 70 -13.16 22.93 -8.38
CA GLN A 70 -13.57 21.52 -8.48
C GLN A 70 -13.64 20.83 -7.10
N GLY A 71 -13.31 21.55 -6.02
CA GLY A 71 -13.40 21.03 -4.65
C GLY A 71 -12.33 19.97 -4.32
N VAL A 72 -11.09 20.13 -4.81
CA VAL A 72 -10.00 19.22 -4.50
C VAL A 72 -9.48 19.42 -3.07
N ASP A 73 -9.15 18.33 -2.38
CA ASP A 73 -8.60 18.32 -1.03
C ASP A 73 -7.07 18.29 -1.00
N GLY A 74 -6.44 17.90 -2.11
CA GLY A 74 -4.99 17.78 -2.22
C GLY A 74 -4.47 18.08 -3.61
N ILE A 75 -3.28 18.67 -3.67
CA ILE A 75 -2.58 18.99 -4.92
C ILE A 75 -1.20 18.35 -4.90
N ALA A 76 -0.94 17.48 -5.89
CA ALA A 76 0.40 16.98 -6.19
C ALA A 76 1.11 17.93 -7.16
N ILE A 77 2.36 18.28 -6.87
CA ILE A 77 3.23 19.06 -7.75
C ILE A 77 4.39 18.15 -8.17
N SER A 78 4.54 17.90 -9.46
CA SER A 78 5.65 17.13 -10.01
C SER A 78 6.18 17.81 -11.27
N LEU A 79 7.20 18.65 -11.10
CA LEU A 79 7.83 19.38 -12.17
C LEU A 79 9.06 18.64 -12.69
N LEU A 80 9.37 18.87 -13.98
CA LEU A 80 10.51 18.25 -14.62
C LEU A 80 11.82 18.65 -13.91
N HIS A 81 12.70 17.68 -13.66
CA HIS A 81 14.01 17.87 -13.01
C HIS A 81 14.00 18.53 -11.61
N ALA A 82 12.85 18.52 -10.91
CA ALA A 82 12.76 19.03 -9.53
C ALA A 82 13.69 18.32 -8.54
N TYR A 83 14.13 17.10 -8.83
CA TYR A 83 15.15 16.38 -8.05
C TYR A 83 16.53 17.05 -8.14
N ALA A 84 16.87 17.70 -9.27
CA ALA A 84 18.14 18.40 -9.45
C ALA A 84 18.07 19.84 -8.87
N ASN A 85 16.94 20.52 -9.11
CA ASN A 85 16.71 21.86 -8.54
C ASN A 85 15.21 22.05 -8.21
N PRO A 86 14.83 22.01 -6.93
CA PRO A 86 13.44 22.11 -6.48
C PRO A 86 12.90 23.54 -6.39
N ALA A 87 13.60 24.57 -6.86
CA ALA A 87 13.23 25.97 -6.67
C ALA A 87 11.81 26.28 -7.16
N HIS A 88 11.44 25.81 -8.34
CA HIS A 88 10.11 26.04 -8.90
C HIS A 88 9.00 25.31 -8.11
N GLU A 89 9.22 24.04 -7.73
CA GLU A 89 8.24 23.34 -6.88
C GLU A 89 8.10 23.99 -5.51
N ARG A 90 9.20 24.43 -4.89
CA ARG A 90 9.16 25.15 -3.60
C ARG A 90 8.38 26.45 -3.68
N ALA A 91 8.61 27.25 -4.74
CA ALA A 91 7.91 28.51 -4.93
C ALA A 91 6.41 28.28 -5.15
N LEU A 92 6.06 27.29 -5.99
CA LEU A 92 4.68 26.94 -6.29
C LEU A 92 3.95 26.39 -5.05
N ALA A 93 4.60 25.48 -4.30
CA ALA A 93 4.04 24.91 -3.07
C ALA A 93 3.85 25.97 -1.99
N ALA A 94 4.81 26.90 -1.81
CA ALA A 94 4.70 28.01 -0.86
C ALA A 94 3.52 28.91 -1.20
N MET A 95 3.37 29.31 -2.46
CA MET A 95 2.26 30.15 -2.92
C MET A 95 0.90 29.48 -2.66
N ILE A 96 0.78 28.16 -2.95
CA ILE A 96 -0.48 27.45 -2.73
C ILE A 96 -0.80 27.32 -1.24
N ARG A 97 0.19 26.97 -0.42
CA ARG A 97 0.04 26.87 1.04
C ARG A 97 -0.37 28.19 1.68
N GLU A 98 0.11 29.32 1.13
CA GLU A 98 -0.24 30.66 1.59
C GLU A 98 -1.67 31.05 1.16
N ARG A 99 -2.00 30.90 -0.13
CA ARG A 99 -3.27 31.38 -0.70
C ARG A 99 -4.45 30.42 -0.50
N ALA A 100 -4.19 29.11 -0.29
CA ALA A 100 -5.19 28.07 -0.12
C ALA A 100 -4.81 27.09 1.00
N PRO A 101 -4.72 27.54 2.27
CA PRO A 101 -4.24 26.74 3.41
C PRO A 101 -5.13 25.53 3.74
N GLN A 102 -6.35 25.48 3.21
CA GLN A 102 -7.27 24.34 3.37
C GLN A 102 -6.92 23.16 2.48
N VAL A 103 -6.05 23.32 1.49
CA VAL A 103 -5.68 22.25 0.55
C VAL A 103 -4.32 21.69 0.92
N ALA A 104 -4.22 20.37 0.99
CA ALA A 104 -2.94 19.70 1.22
C ALA A 104 -2.06 19.77 -0.04
N VAL A 105 -0.78 20.13 0.12
CA VAL A 105 0.16 20.30 -1.00
C VAL A 105 1.35 19.36 -0.84
N PHE A 106 1.58 18.53 -1.84
CA PHE A 106 2.64 17.53 -1.90
C PHE A 106 3.54 17.80 -3.09
N ALA A 107 4.79 18.15 -2.85
CA ALA A 107 5.78 18.42 -3.89
C ALA A 107 6.68 17.20 -4.10
N SER A 108 6.97 16.87 -5.37
CA SER A 108 7.71 15.65 -5.71
C SER A 108 9.12 15.63 -5.12
N HIS A 109 9.79 16.76 -4.98
CA HIS A 109 11.10 16.83 -4.35
C HIS A 109 11.09 16.55 -2.84
N GLU A 110 9.93 16.67 -2.18
CA GLU A 110 9.75 16.30 -0.75
C GLU A 110 9.40 14.81 -0.61
N VAL A 111 8.56 14.28 -1.52
CA VAL A 111 8.01 12.92 -1.46
C VAL A 111 9.00 11.88 -2.03
N SER A 112 9.53 12.12 -3.22
CA SER A 112 10.39 11.21 -3.99
C SER A 112 11.41 12.00 -4.81
N PRO A 113 12.51 12.48 -4.21
CA PRO A 113 13.51 13.32 -4.88
C PRO A 113 14.43 12.52 -5.82
N GLU A 114 13.86 11.75 -6.73
CA GLU A 114 14.58 10.87 -7.64
C GLU A 114 14.35 11.28 -9.10
N PHE A 115 15.29 10.90 -9.98
CA PHE A 115 15.09 11.06 -11.42
C PHE A 115 13.98 10.13 -11.93
N ARG A 116 13.52 10.28 -13.18
CA ARG A 116 12.37 9.64 -13.81
C ARG A 116 11.03 10.27 -13.39
N GLU A 117 10.50 11.05 -14.28
CA GLU A 117 9.30 11.85 -14.07
C GLU A 117 8.03 11.01 -13.88
N TYR A 118 7.92 9.84 -14.54
CA TYR A 118 6.74 8.98 -14.40
C TYR A 118 6.60 8.44 -13.00
N GLU A 119 7.63 7.73 -12.49
CA GLU A 119 7.61 7.11 -11.17
C GLU A 119 7.50 8.14 -10.05
N ARG A 120 8.22 9.26 -10.19
CA ARG A 120 8.15 10.37 -9.22
C ARG A 120 6.75 10.97 -9.19
N SER A 121 6.13 11.20 -10.35
CA SER A 121 4.77 11.75 -10.45
C SER A 121 3.73 10.78 -9.87
N VAL A 122 3.78 9.49 -10.23
CA VAL A 122 2.89 8.46 -9.68
C VAL A 122 3.01 8.41 -8.16
N THR A 123 4.24 8.35 -7.64
CA THR A 123 4.48 8.30 -6.18
C THR A 123 3.90 9.54 -5.48
N THR A 124 4.10 10.73 -6.07
CA THR A 124 3.59 11.99 -5.50
C THR A 124 2.07 12.06 -5.54
N VAL A 125 1.44 11.59 -6.62
CA VAL A 125 -0.02 11.53 -6.76
C VAL A 125 -0.62 10.55 -5.75
N VAL A 126 -0.05 9.36 -5.62
CA VAL A 126 -0.50 8.38 -4.62
C VAL A 126 -0.33 8.94 -3.21
N ASN A 127 0.79 9.62 -2.92
CA ASN A 127 0.98 10.29 -1.63
C ASN A 127 -0.09 11.37 -1.38
N ALA A 128 -0.42 12.16 -2.39
CA ALA A 128 -1.45 13.20 -2.28
C ALA A 128 -2.86 12.61 -2.08
N PHE A 129 -3.12 11.41 -2.61
CA PHE A 129 -4.39 10.71 -2.42
C PHE A 129 -4.53 10.15 -1.00
N VAL A 130 -3.49 9.49 -0.46
CA VAL A 130 -3.56 8.85 0.87
C VAL A 130 -3.19 9.79 2.03
N GLY A 131 -2.37 10.79 1.78
CA GLY A 131 -1.80 11.70 2.79
C GLY A 131 -2.84 12.37 3.70
N PRO A 132 -3.90 13.00 3.19
CA PRO A 132 -4.92 13.63 4.01
C PRO A 132 -5.62 12.66 4.97
N ALA A 133 -5.96 11.44 4.51
CA ALA A 133 -6.58 10.41 5.34
C ALA A 133 -5.63 9.92 6.44
N VAL A 134 -4.36 9.67 6.08
CA VAL A 134 -3.31 9.28 7.04
C VAL A 134 -3.11 10.36 8.08
N LYS A 135 -2.99 11.62 7.65
CA LYS A 135 -2.83 12.76 8.56
C LYS A 135 -3.98 12.82 9.55
N ALA A 136 -5.22 12.80 9.07
CA ALA A 136 -6.41 12.88 9.91
C ALA A 136 -6.48 11.71 10.91
N TYR A 137 -6.07 10.50 10.50
CA TYR A 137 -6.02 9.34 11.39
C TYR A 137 -4.95 9.52 12.48
N VAL A 138 -3.74 9.91 12.11
CA VAL A 138 -2.61 10.06 13.04
C VAL A 138 -2.84 11.21 14.01
N ASP A 139 -3.42 12.33 13.56
CA ASP A 139 -3.78 13.46 14.42
C ASP A 139 -4.81 13.04 15.48
N ARG A 140 -5.85 12.26 15.09
CA ARG A 140 -6.82 11.72 16.05
C ARG A 140 -6.19 10.73 17.02
N LEU A 141 -5.26 9.91 16.56
CA LEU A 141 -4.55 8.95 17.41
C LEU A 141 -3.69 9.67 18.45
N ASP A 142 -2.90 10.67 18.04
CA ASP A 142 -2.06 11.45 18.95
C ASP A 142 -2.92 12.19 19.99
N ALA A 143 -3.99 12.85 19.56
CA ALA A 143 -4.94 13.53 20.45
C ALA A 143 -5.55 12.56 21.49
N GLY A 144 -6.06 11.41 21.04
CA GLY A 144 -6.65 10.42 21.95
C GLY A 144 -5.64 9.79 22.92
N LEU A 145 -4.36 9.68 22.54
CA LEU A 145 -3.28 9.27 23.44
C LEU A 145 -3.00 10.35 24.50
N ARG A 146 -2.96 11.63 24.09
CA ARG A 146 -2.76 12.77 24.99
C ARG A 146 -3.88 12.89 26.03
N GLU A 147 -5.13 12.76 25.59
CA GLU A 147 -6.31 12.77 26.48
C GLU A 147 -6.24 11.65 27.54
N ARG A 148 -5.60 10.51 27.23
CA ARG A 148 -5.36 9.40 28.15
C ARG A 148 -4.10 9.54 29.00
N GLY A 149 -3.43 10.70 28.96
CA GLY A 149 -2.24 11.00 29.77
C GLY A 149 -0.92 10.49 29.18
N TYR A 150 -0.89 10.03 27.91
CA TYR A 150 0.36 9.64 27.28
C TYR A 150 1.23 10.86 26.96
N GLY A 151 2.33 11.04 27.69
CA GLY A 151 3.30 12.14 27.50
C GLY A 151 4.45 11.85 26.54
N GLY A 152 4.52 10.63 25.97
CA GLY A 152 5.61 10.21 25.10
C GLY A 152 5.50 10.75 23.67
N VAL A 153 6.47 10.38 22.83
CA VAL A 153 6.50 10.73 21.40
C VAL A 153 5.88 9.59 20.60
N LEU A 154 4.78 9.88 19.90
CA LEU A 154 4.18 8.94 18.95
C LEU A 154 5.08 8.83 17.71
N ARG A 155 5.46 7.61 17.37
CA ARG A 155 6.24 7.27 16.17
C ARG A 155 5.44 6.28 15.32
N ILE A 156 5.53 6.43 14.02
CA ILE A 156 4.83 5.60 13.05
C ILE A 156 5.87 4.73 12.32
N MET A 157 5.56 3.45 12.19
CA MET A 157 6.39 2.49 11.45
C MET A 157 6.33 2.80 9.96
N GLN A 158 7.46 2.64 9.29
CA GLN A 158 7.59 2.75 7.84
C GLN A 158 7.70 1.37 7.18
N SER A 159 7.41 1.30 5.89
CA SER A 159 7.50 0.08 5.06
C SER A 159 8.91 -0.51 4.96
N ASN A 160 9.96 0.30 5.19
CA ASN A 160 11.35 -0.15 5.26
C ASN A 160 11.76 -0.70 6.64
N GLY A 161 10.83 -0.78 7.59
CA GLY A 161 11.10 -1.21 8.96
C GLY A 161 11.72 -0.14 9.85
N GLY A 162 11.87 1.10 9.38
CA GLY A 162 12.23 2.26 10.18
C GLY A 162 11.02 2.91 10.84
N VAL A 163 11.24 4.02 11.56
CA VAL A 163 10.18 4.81 12.19
C VAL A 163 10.30 6.28 11.84
N MET A 164 9.19 6.98 11.79
CA MET A 164 9.13 8.43 11.63
C MET A 164 8.28 9.08 12.72
N PRO A 165 8.48 10.38 13.02
CA PRO A 165 7.57 11.11 13.90
C PRO A 165 6.15 11.16 13.32
N ALA A 166 5.13 11.07 14.17
CA ALA A 166 3.73 11.08 13.76
C ALA A 166 3.37 12.28 12.87
N ARG A 167 3.92 13.47 13.19
CA ARG A 167 3.69 14.69 12.41
C ARG A 167 4.12 14.63 10.94
N ALA A 168 5.06 13.72 10.61
CA ALA A 168 5.57 13.56 9.24
C ALA A 168 4.80 12.49 8.43
N ALA A 169 3.88 11.77 9.08
CA ALA A 169 3.20 10.63 8.46
C ALA A 169 2.29 11.04 7.30
N GLY A 170 1.55 12.14 7.42
CA GLY A 170 0.69 12.65 6.36
C GLY A 170 1.46 13.11 5.13
N ASP A 171 2.61 13.78 5.33
CA ASP A 171 3.44 14.28 4.24
C ASP A 171 4.18 13.15 3.50
N ASN A 172 4.40 12.02 4.18
CA ASN A 172 5.15 10.85 3.68
C ASN A 172 4.31 9.55 3.75
N ALA A 173 3.03 9.63 3.45
CA ALA A 173 2.09 8.53 3.63
C ALA A 173 2.45 7.28 2.79
N VAL A 174 3.05 7.44 1.60
CA VAL A 174 3.54 6.33 0.77
C VAL A 174 4.56 5.44 1.49
N ARG A 175 5.29 5.98 2.48
CA ARG A 175 6.24 5.20 3.28
C ARG A 175 5.58 4.27 4.30
N MET A 176 4.24 4.30 4.40
CA MET A 176 3.47 3.49 5.35
C MET A 176 2.68 2.35 4.69
N LEU A 177 2.69 2.23 3.37
CA LEU A 177 1.81 1.33 2.60
C LEU A 177 1.88 -0.14 3.03
N LEU A 178 3.05 -0.63 3.45
CA LEU A 178 3.27 -1.99 3.98
C LEU A 178 3.90 -1.96 5.38
N SER A 179 3.59 -0.95 6.19
CA SER A 179 4.21 -0.77 7.51
C SER A 179 3.83 -1.84 8.53
N GLY A 180 2.63 -2.42 8.43
CA GLY A 180 2.19 -3.52 9.31
C GLY A 180 3.06 -4.78 9.15
N PRO A 181 3.10 -5.39 7.96
CA PRO A 181 3.99 -6.52 7.67
C PRO A 181 5.47 -6.22 7.97
N ALA A 182 5.96 -5.02 7.61
CA ALA A 182 7.31 -4.59 7.94
C ALA A 182 7.60 -4.58 9.46
N ALA A 183 6.63 -4.17 10.26
CA ALA A 183 6.73 -4.23 11.72
C ALA A 183 6.81 -5.66 12.22
N GLY A 184 6.04 -6.59 11.63
CA GLY A 184 6.09 -8.02 11.92
C GLY A 184 7.47 -8.61 11.66
N VAL A 185 8.07 -8.33 10.51
CA VAL A 185 9.44 -8.75 10.18
C VAL A 185 10.47 -8.20 11.19
N ARG A 186 10.38 -6.92 11.54
CA ARG A 186 11.26 -6.31 12.53
C ARG A 186 11.11 -6.93 13.93
N ALA A 187 9.88 -7.23 14.33
CA ALA A 187 9.61 -7.93 15.59
C ALA A 187 10.20 -9.34 15.58
N ALA A 188 10.01 -10.11 14.50
CA ALA A 188 10.58 -11.44 14.35
C ALA A 188 12.12 -11.44 14.45
N ILE A 189 12.79 -10.49 13.78
CA ILE A 189 14.25 -10.27 13.86
C ILE A 189 14.66 -9.99 15.31
N TRP A 190 13.93 -9.14 16.02
CA TRP A 190 14.23 -8.79 17.41
C TRP A 190 14.10 -10.00 18.35
N PHE A 191 13.05 -10.82 18.19
CA PHE A 191 12.85 -12.04 18.96
C PHE A 191 13.91 -13.10 18.65
N ALA A 192 14.23 -13.31 17.37
CA ALA A 192 15.25 -14.26 16.91
C ALA A 192 16.62 -13.93 17.51
N ALA A 193 17.03 -12.65 17.46
CA ALA A 193 18.29 -12.19 18.05
C ALA A 193 18.40 -12.51 19.53
N ARG A 194 17.31 -12.37 20.30
CA ARG A 194 17.29 -12.68 21.76
C ARG A 194 17.34 -14.16 22.07
N ASN A 195 16.98 -15.01 21.11
CA ASN A 195 17.01 -16.46 21.25
C ASN A 195 18.22 -17.11 20.54
N GLY A 196 19.19 -16.33 20.08
CA GLY A 196 20.38 -16.84 19.43
C GLY A 196 20.14 -17.44 18.03
N ILE A 197 18.97 -17.19 17.43
CA ILE A 197 18.62 -17.62 16.07
C ILE A 197 19.18 -16.58 15.10
N ARG A 198 19.90 -17.03 14.05
CA ARG A 198 20.60 -16.13 13.12
C ARG A 198 19.89 -15.94 11.78
N ASP A 199 19.15 -16.97 11.34
CA ASP A 199 18.52 -16.98 10.03
C ASP A 199 17.04 -17.28 10.22
N ILE A 200 16.16 -16.44 9.68
CA ILE A 200 14.71 -16.60 9.84
C ILE A 200 13.99 -16.42 8.52
N ILE A 201 12.87 -17.10 8.40
CA ILE A 201 11.81 -16.82 7.44
C ILE A 201 10.60 -16.40 8.26
N THR A 202 10.02 -15.24 7.95
CA THR A 202 8.77 -14.80 8.57
C THR A 202 7.59 -15.22 7.74
N LEU A 203 6.48 -15.56 8.38
CA LEU A 203 5.22 -15.90 7.74
C LEU A 203 4.12 -15.18 8.52
N ASP A 204 3.47 -14.22 7.89
CA ASP A 204 2.34 -13.48 8.46
C ASP A 204 1.08 -13.77 7.64
N MET A 205 0.23 -14.66 8.14
CA MET A 205 -1.02 -15.02 7.48
C MET A 205 -2.16 -14.19 8.04
N GLY A 206 -2.62 -13.24 7.24
CA GLY A 206 -3.84 -12.48 7.49
C GLY A 206 -5.10 -13.21 7.04
N GLY A 207 -6.22 -12.48 6.96
CA GLY A 207 -7.48 -13.03 6.45
C GLY A 207 -7.52 -13.25 4.93
N THR A 208 -6.73 -12.46 4.16
CA THR A 208 -6.82 -12.41 2.69
C THR A 208 -5.50 -12.80 2.02
N SER A 209 -4.37 -12.54 2.67
CA SER A 209 -3.03 -12.78 2.13
C SER A 209 -2.09 -13.31 3.18
N THR A 210 -0.97 -13.84 2.71
CA THR A 210 0.15 -14.27 3.54
C THR A 210 1.41 -13.55 3.07
N ASP A 211 2.05 -12.83 3.98
CA ASP A 211 3.29 -12.12 3.72
C ASP A 211 4.48 -12.93 4.24
N VAL A 212 5.48 -13.12 3.36
CA VAL A 212 6.69 -13.89 3.66
C VAL A 212 7.91 -13.03 3.42
N ALA A 213 8.81 -12.96 4.40
CA ALA A 213 10.12 -12.32 4.24
C ALA A 213 11.25 -13.22 4.73
N ILE A 214 12.42 -13.06 4.12
CA ILE A 214 13.64 -13.80 4.46
C ILE A 214 14.63 -12.83 5.10
N ALA A 215 15.20 -13.20 6.24
CA ALA A 215 16.20 -12.39 6.94
C ALA A 215 17.40 -13.25 7.37
N PRO A 216 18.31 -13.56 6.44
CA PRO A 216 19.57 -14.24 6.75
C PRO A 216 20.47 -13.32 7.56
N GLY A 217 21.12 -13.85 8.56
CA GLY A 217 21.93 -13.07 9.51
C GLY A 217 21.13 -11.97 10.24
N LEU A 218 19.81 -12.11 10.32
CA LEU A 218 18.88 -11.12 10.89
C LEU A 218 18.82 -9.80 10.13
N VAL A 219 19.12 -9.81 8.85
CA VAL A 219 19.04 -8.65 7.95
C VAL A 219 17.98 -8.91 6.89
N ALA A 220 16.87 -8.20 6.97
CA ALA A 220 15.87 -8.20 5.91
C ALA A 220 16.33 -7.32 4.74
N SER A 221 16.26 -7.83 3.51
CA SER A 221 16.52 -7.04 2.30
C SER A 221 15.45 -5.97 2.10
N THR A 222 15.81 -4.92 1.36
CA THR A 222 14.87 -3.86 0.99
C THR A 222 14.93 -3.62 -0.52
N VAL A 223 13.78 -3.30 -1.10
CA VAL A 223 13.66 -2.86 -2.49
C VAL A 223 13.28 -1.39 -2.53
N ALA A 224 13.68 -0.69 -3.58
CA ALA A 224 13.47 0.75 -3.72
C ALA A 224 12.11 1.12 -4.34
N GLU A 225 11.40 0.14 -4.88
CA GLU A 225 10.12 0.33 -5.59
C GLU A 225 9.13 -0.73 -5.15
N LEU A 226 7.92 -0.30 -4.84
CA LEU A 226 6.76 -1.16 -4.61
C LEU A 226 5.82 -1.04 -5.81
N LYS A 227 5.26 -2.16 -6.29
CA LYS A 227 4.20 -2.14 -7.30
C LYS A 227 2.84 -2.38 -6.65
N ILE A 228 1.89 -1.47 -6.87
CA ILE A 228 0.50 -1.61 -6.44
C ILE A 228 -0.38 -1.45 -7.67
N ASP A 229 -1.17 -2.47 -8.01
CA ASP A 229 -2.02 -2.50 -9.21
C ASP A 229 -1.26 -2.13 -10.51
N GLY A 230 0.00 -2.56 -10.60
CA GLY A 230 0.88 -2.25 -11.71
C GLY A 230 1.52 -0.86 -11.67
N LEU A 231 1.17 0.00 -10.72
CA LEU A 231 1.73 1.33 -10.56
C LEU A 231 3.05 1.28 -9.76
N PRO A 232 4.14 1.88 -10.26
CA PRO A 232 5.40 1.93 -9.54
C PRO A 232 5.36 3.03 -8.46
N ILE A 233 5.58 2.64 -7.21
CA ILE A 233 5.68 3.55 -6.07
C ILE A 233 7.13 3.57 -5.60
N ARG A 234 7.81 4.69 -5.75
CA ARG A 234 9.20 4.88 -5.31
C ARG A 234 9.27 5.13 -3.81
N THR A 235 9.37 4.04 -3.06
CA THR A 235 9.58 4.06 -1.62
C THR A 235 10.33 2.80 -1.20
N ALA A 236 11.27 2.95 -0.28
CA ALA A 236 11.98 1.80 0.26
C ALA A 236 11.03 0.94 1.10
N VAL A 237 10.93 -0.34 0.77
CA VAL A 237 10.12 -1.33 1.49
C VAL A 237 10.95 -2.56 1.81
N ILE A 238 10.64 -3.25 2.92
CA ILE A 238 11.20 -4.58 3.17
C ILE A 238 10.74 -5.49 2.02
N ASP A 239 11.68 -6.24 1.46
CA ASP A 239 11.40 -7.22 0.39
C ASP A 239 10.57 -8.37 0.96
N MET A 240 9.31 -8.42 0.57
CA MET A 240 8.33 -9.41 1.03
C MET A 240 7.56 -9.97 -0.16
N GLY A 241 7.46 -11.29 -0.22
CA GLY A 241 6.54 -11.96 -1.13
C GLY A 241 5.15 -12.03 -0.52
N THR A 242 4.13 -11.54 -1.23
CA THR A 242 2.74 -11.66 -0.81
C THR A 242 2.05 -12.75 -1.63
N ILE A 243 1.48 -13.71 -0.94
CA ILE A 243 0.67 -14.80 -1.53
C ILE A 243 -0.79 -14.42 -1.32
N GLY A 244 -1.59 -14.44 -2.38
CA GLY A 244 -3.04 -14.16 -2.34
C GLY A 244 -3.87 -15.29 -1.71
N ALA A 245 -3.34 -15.88 -0.65
CA ALA A 245 -4.00 -16.91 0.15
C ALA A 245 -3.82 -16.61 1.64
N GLY A 246 -4.93 -16.39 2.33
CA GLY A 246 -4.99 -16.14 3.77
C GLY A 246 -6.10 -16.97 4.41
N GLY A 247 -6.36 -16.79 5.69
CA GLY A 247 -7.34 -17.56 6.44
C GLY A 247 -8.74 -17.56 5.85
N GLY A 248 -9.18 -16.44 5.26
CA GLY A 248 -10.49 -16.32 4.60
C GLY A 248 -10.50 -16.74 3.13
N SER A 249 -9.36 -17.16 2.56
CA SER A 249 -9.29 -17.57 1.15
C SER A 249 -10.12 -18.82 0.91
N ILE A 250 -10.96 -18.75 -0.11
CA ILE A 250 -11.93 -19.79 -0.43
C ILE A 250 -11.22 -20.91 -1.18
N ALA A 251 -11.47 -22.13 -0.74
CA ALA A 251 -11.05 -23.35 -1.42
C ALA A 251 -12.13 -23.79 -2.43
N ALA A 252 -11.73 -24.12 -3.63
CA ALA A 252 -12.61 -24.61 -4.70
C ALA A 252 -11.87 -25.61 -5.59
N ILE A 253 -12.64 -26.47 -6.28
CA ILE A 253 -12.12 -27.32 -7.34
C ILE A 253 -12.24 -26.56 -8.67
N ASP A 254 -11.13 -26.36 -9.36
CA ASP A 254 -11.10 -25.68 -10.63
C ASP A 254 -11.68 -26.55 -11.78
N ARG A 255 -11.76 -25.96 -13.00
CA ARG A 255 -12.26 -26.67 -14.18
C ARG A 255 -11.41 -27.88 -14.60
N GLY A 256 -10.19 -27.96 -14.15
CA GLY A 256 -9.26 -29.08 -14.37
C GLY A 256 -9.35 -30.17 -13.31
N GLY A 257 -10.18 -29.98 -12.26
CA GLY A 257 -10.30 -30.91 -11.14
C GLY A 257 -9.21 -30.73 -10.06
N PHE A 258 -8.46 -29.63 -10.09
CA PHE A 258 -7.42 -29.33 -9.10
C PHE A 258 -7.96 -28.45 -7.97
N LEU A 259 -7.48 -28.67 -6.76
CA LEU A 259 -7.74 -27.78 -5.64
C LEU A 259 -7.08 -26.42 -5.87
N SER A 260 -7.88 -25.38 -5.82
CA SER A 260 -7.44 -23.98 -5.86
C SER A 260 -7.84 -23.28 -4.57
N VAL A 261 -6.94 -22.48 -4.00
CA VAL A 261 -7.17 -21.68 -2.78
C VAL A 261 -6.90 -20.21 -3.09
N GLY A 262 -7.96 -19.37 -2.93
CA GLY A 262 -7.90 -17.97 -3.33
C GLY A 262 -7.89 -17.78 -4.87
N PRO A 263 -7.67 -16.54 -5.36
CA PRO A 263 -7.51 -15.30 -4.61
C PRO A 263 -8.80 -14.78 -3.96
N GLU A 264 -9.96 -15.41 -4.24
CA GLU A 264 -11.24 -15.00 -3.66
C GLU A 264 -11.26 -15.28 -2.16
N SER A 265 -11.74 -14.32 -1.37
CA SER A 265 -11.83 -14.41 0.09
C SER A 265 -13.27 -14.26 0.56
N ALA A 266 -13.64 -15.05 1.57
CA ALA A 266 -14.93 -14.90 2.27
C ALA A 266 -14.99 -13.64 3.14
N GLY A 267 -13.86 -12.95 3.32
CA GLY A 267 -13.75 -11.77 4.17
C GLY A 267 -14.03 -12.06 5.64
N ALA A 268 -14.40 -11.02 6.37
CA ALA A 268 -14.81 -11.15 7.78
C ALA A 268 -16.32 -11.40 7.91
N LEU A 269 -17.11 -11.04 6.89
CA LEU A 269 -18.55 -11.24 6.82
C LEU A 269 -18.95 -11.58 5.37
N PRO A 270 -19.61 -12.71 5.09
CA PRO A 270 -20.05 -13.72 6.04
C PRO A 270 -18.89 -14.48 6.73
N GLY A 271 -17.70 -14.52 6.12
CA GLY A 271 -16.50 -15.15 6.66
C GLY A 271 -16.47 -16.67 6.43
N PRO A 272 -15.47 -17.36 7.05
CA PRO A 272 -15.36 -18.80 7.09
C PRO A 272 -16.66 -19.48 7.55
N VAL A 273 -16.92 -20.70 7.05
CA VAL A 273 -18.11 -21.49 7.44
C VAL A 273 -18.13 -21.72 8.94
N CYS A 274 -17.00 -22.03 9.54
CA CYS A 274 -16.87 -22.26 10.99
C CYS A 274 -17.23 -21.05 11.86
N TYR A 275 -17.35 -19.84 11.31
CA TYR A 275 -17.78 -18.67 12.07
C TYR A 275 -19.29 -18.67 12.36
N GLY A 276 -20.08 -19.48 11.63
CA GLY A 276 -21.52 -19.54 11.82
C GLY A 276 -22.27 -18.25 11.45
N ARG A 277 -21.70 -17.43 10.55
CA ARG A 277 -22.23 -16.12 10.15
C ARG A 277 -22.80 -16.10 8.74
N GLY A 278 -23.12 -17.28 8.18
CA GLY A 278 -23.68 -17.42 6.84
C GLY A 278 -22.64 -17.67 5.74
N GLY A 279 -21.38 -17.97 6.09
CA GLY A 279 -20.41 -18.50 5.14
C GLY A 279 -20.82 -19.88 4.66
N GLU A 280 -20.75 -20.13 3.34
CA GLU A 280 -21.17 -21.40 2.72
C GLU A 280 -20.00 -22.10 2.01
N ARG A 281 -18.98 -21.36 1.63
CA ARG A 281 -17.82 -21.88 0.91
C ARG A 281 -16.66 -22.13 1.86
N PRO A 282 -16.01 -23.33 1.82
CA PRO A 282 -14.91 -23.64 2.73
C PRO A 282 -13.71 -22.73 2.48
N THR A 283 -13.02 -22.40 3.56
CA THR A 283 -11.85 -21.51 3.56
C THR A 283 -10.64 -22.20 4.22
N VAL A 284 -9.47 -21.57 4.15
CA VAL A 284 -8.26 -22.02 4.88
C VAL A 284 -8.52 -22.09 6.38
N THR A 285 -9.30 -21.18 6.97
CA THR A 285 -9.65 -21.21 8.39
C THR A 285 -10.49 -22.45 8.72
N ASP A 286 -11.42 -22.85 7.85
CA ASP A 286 -12.20 -24.09 8.02
C ASP A 286 -11.29 -25.32 8.01
N ALA A 287 -10.33 -25.36 7.08
CA ALA A 287 -9.33 -26.41 7.02
C ALA A 287 -8.46 -26.47 8.30
N GLN A 288 -7.98 -25.31 8.79
CA GLN A 288 -7.19 -25.23 10.02
C GLN A 288 -7.95 -25.71 11.26
N VAL A 289 -9.24 -25.43 11.34
CA VAL A 289 -10.10 -25.91 12.44
C VAL A 289 -10.26 -27.43 12.39
N VAL A 290 -10.56 -27.98 11.20
CA VAL A 290 -10.71 -29.44 11.02
C VAL A 290 -9.41 -30.19 11.26
N ALA A 291 -8.27 -29.60 10.85
CA ALA A 291 -6.93 -30.14 11.12
C ALA A 291 -6.47 -29.99 12.58
N GLY A 292 -7.25 -29.33 13.44
CA GLY A 292 -6.92 -29.13 14.85
C GLY A 292 -5.85 -28.08 15.12
N LEU A 293 -5.47 -27.27 14.11
CA LEU A 293 -4.51 -26.18 14.26
C LEU A 293 -5.10 -24.98 15.01
N LEU A 294 -6.42 -24.78 14.90
CA LEU A 294 -7.17 -23.78 15.66
C LEU A 294 -8.03 -24.47 16.72
N GLN A 295 -7.95 -23.98 17.96
CA GLN A 295 -8.78 -24.45 19.05
C GLN A 295 -10.17 -23.81 18.97
N PRO A 296 -11.25 -24.60 18.73
CA PRO A 296 -12.58 -24.05 18.50
C PRO A 296 -13.12 -23.18 19.63
N ASP A 297 -12.88 -23.60 20.89
CA ASP A 297 -13.41 -22.94 22.07
C ASP A 297 -12.55 -21.76 22.56
N ASN A 298 -11.35 -21.58 22.02
CA ASN A 298 -10.43 -20.52 22.45
C ASN A 298 -10.19 -19.45 21.38
N PHE A 299 -11.00 -19.44 20.33
CA PHE A 299 -10.86 -18.46 19.26
C PHE A 299 -11.24 -17.06 19.76
N PHE A 300 -10.43 -16.02 19.41
CA PHE A 300 -10.54 -14.68 20.00
C PHE A 300 -10.52 -14.66 21.55
N GLY A 301 -9.74 -15.56 22.18
CA GLY A 301 -9.71 -15.68 23.63
C GLY A 301 -11.04 -16.15 24.23
N GLY A 302 -11.72 -17.08 23.55
CA GLY A 302 -12.99 -17.66 23.95
C GLY A 302 -14.24 -16.81 23.67
N ARG A 303 -14.07 -15.67 22.97
CA ARG A 303 -15.23 -14.82 22.62
C ARG A 303 -16.04 -15.35 21.45
N MET A 304 -15.52 -16.34 20.75
CA MET A 304 -16.18 -16.96 19.59
C MET A 304 -15.84 -18.44 19.56
N THR A 305 -16.86 -19.29 19.53
CA THR A 305 -16.71 -20.74 19.32
C THR A 305 -16.85 -21.05 17.85
N LEU A 306 -15.95 -21.88 17.30
CA LEU A 306 -15.97 -22.25 15.90
C LEU A 306 -16.78 -23.53 15.67
N ALA A 307 -17.62 -23.55 14.64
CA ALA A 307 -18.46 -24.69 14.27
C ALA A 307 -17.65 -25.70 13.44
N VAL A 308 -16.97 -26.64 14.11
CA VAL A 308 -16.09 -27.64 13.49
C VAL A 308 -16.84 -28.56 12.53
N ASP A 309 -18.02 -29.03 12.89
CA ASP A 309 -18.82 -29.94 12.06
C ASP A 309 -19.27 -29.25 10.76
N ALA A 310 -19.70 -27.99 10.83
CA ALA A 310 -20.05 -27.21 9.65
C ALA A 310 -18.84 -27.01 8.70
N ALA A 311 -17.65 -26.76 9.25
CA ALA A 311 -16.41 -26.69 8.47
C ALA A 311 -16.09 -28.02 7.79
N ARG A 312 -16.23 -29.13 8.52
CA ARG A 312 -16.01 -30.49 7.99
C ARG A 312 -16.94 -30.82 6.85
N ASP A 313 -18.22 -30.51 6.99
CA ASP A 313 -19.24 -30.75 5.96
C ASP A 313 -18.96 -29.92 4.70
N ALA A 314 -18.56 -28.67 4.87
CA ALA A 314 -18.21 -27.79 3.75
C ALA A 314 -16.96 -28.29 3.00
N LEU A 315 -15.92 -28.75 3.70
CA LEU A 315 -14.73 -29.34 3.09
C LEU A 315 -15.05 -30.66 2.37
N ALA A 316 -15.90 -31.51 2.94
CA ALA A 316 -16.38 -32.76 2.29
C ALA A 316 -17.09 -32.47 0.96
N GLY A 317 -17.74 -31.31 0.85
CA GLY A 317 -18.36 -30.83 -0.38
C GLY A 317 -17.40 -30.61 -1.55
N LEU A 318 -16.10 -30.44 -1.31
CA LEU A 318 -15.07 -30.31 -2.35
C LEU A 318 -14.80 -31.64 -3.12
N ARG A 319 -15.32 -32.78 -2.64
CA ARG A 319 -15.21 -34.09 -3.27
C ARG A 319 -13.78 -34.49 -3.65
N LEU A 320 -12.80 -34.12 -2.80
CA LEU A 320 -11.42 -34.54 -2.98
C LEU A 320 -11.24 -36.03 -2.65
N PRO A 321 -10.31 -36.74 -3.33
CA PRO A 321 -9.89 -38.09 -2.93
C PRO A 321 -9.36 -38.08 -1.50
N GLY A 322 -9.86 -38.97 -0.62
CA GLY A 322 -9.40 -39.10 0.77
C GLY A 322 -10.31 -38.45 1.82
N GLY A 323 -11.42 -37.85 1.42
CA GLY A 323 -12.39 -37.24 2.35
C GLY A 323 -12.02 -35.84 2.82
N PRO A 324 -12.75 -35.28 3.84
CA PRO A 324 -12.58 -33.89 4.26
C PRO A 324 -11.23 -33.59 4.92
N GLU A 325 -10.61 -34.57 5.59
CA GLU A 325 -9.28 -34.40 6.17
C GLU A 325 -8.19 -34.27 5.10
N ALA A 326 -8.37 -34.84 3.91
CA ALA A 326 -7.46 -34.69 2.79
C ALA A 326 -7.57 -33.32 2.11
N ALA A 327 -8.64 -32.58 2.39
CA ALA A 327 -8.85 -31.21 1.90
C ALA A 327 -8.23 -30.15 2.84
N ALA A 328 -7.99 -30.48 4.10
CA ALA A 328 -7.38 -29.64 5.11
C ALA A 328 -5.84 -29.70 5.05
#